data_25d4f8d1de78d8c42bc8b9a81201263a
#
_entry.id   25d4f8d1de78d8c42bc8b9a81201263a
#
_cell.length_a   1.000
_cell.length_b   1.000
_cell.length_c   1.000
_cell.angle_alpha   90.00
_cell.angle_beta   90.00
_cell.angle_gamma   90.00
#
_symmetry.space_group_name_H-M   'P 1'
#
loop_
_entity.id
_entity.type
_entity.pdbx_description
1 polymer ?
#
loop_
_entity_poly.entity_id
_entity_poly.type
_entity_poly.pdbx_seq_one_letter_code
_entity_poly.pdbx_strand_id
1 'polypeptide(L)'
;LQGMGVSPDIIILRADGSVGSDIRRKISTFCNVKPECVIENLTMPSLYQCPLMLHTNGLDDVVVQQLHLDVPPADLTEWKQVVSRIATRSKTCTIALVGKYVKLHDAYLSVMESLYHAGFENDSQVEIRWVESEDLTDQAACKEAFADVDGIIVPGGFGDRGIEGMIQAAQYARENRVPCFGICLGMQIMVIEFARNVLGYKDANSSEFTPDGAHNVISLMP
;
A
#
# COMPACT_ATOMS: atom_id res chain seq x y z
N LEU A 1 15.48 -20.93 -20.28
CA LEU A 1 14.63 -22.04 -19.87
C LEU A 1 14.85 -23.23 -20.82
N GLN A 2 14.67 -23.10 -22.13
CA GLN A 2 14.86 -24.23 -23.09
C GLN A 2 16.26 -24.86 -23.03
N GLY A 3 17.32 -24.03 -22.88
CA GLY A 3 18.69 -24.52 -22.66
C GLY A 3 18.90 -25.33 -21.38
N MET A 4 17.94 -25.27 -20.44
CA MET A 4 17.90 -26.06 -19.20
C MET A 4 16.91 -27.22 -19.27
N GLY A 5 16.35 -27.50 -20.46
CA GLY A 5 15.38 -28.58 -20.67
C GLY A 5 13.94 -28.25 -20.21
N VAL A 6 13.63 -26.97 -19.92
CA VAL A 6 12.28 -26.53 -19.53
C VAL A 6 11.61 -25.84 -20.72
N SER A 7 10.48 -26.39 -21.16
CA SER A 7 9.64 -25.79 -22.20
C SER A 7 8.44 -25.10 -21.56
N PRO A 8 8.20 -23.81 -21.83
CA PRO A 8 7.02 -23.13 -21.34
C PRO A 8 5.78 -23.56 -22.15
N ASP A 9 4.63 -23.64 -21.51
CA ASP A 9 3.34 -23.86 -22.16
C ASP A 9 2.67 -22.53 -22.52
N ILE A 10 2.90 -21.48 -21.74
CA ILE A 10 2.37 -20.14 -21.94
C ILE A 10 3.52 -19.13 -21.79
N ILE A 11 3.56 -18.11 -22.63
CA ILE A 11 4.49 -16.99 -22.54
C ILE A 11 3.71 -15.69 -22.36
N ILE A 12 4.03 -14.96 -21.31
CA ILE A 12 3.45 -13.63 -21.05
C ILE A 12 4.48 -12.57 -21.43
N LEU A 13 4.11 -11.70 -22.38
CA LEU A 13 4.93 -10.62 -22.87
C LEU A 13 4.62 -9.33 -22.13
N ARG A 14 5.52 -8.92 -21.23
CA ARG A 14 5.40 -7.64 -20.54
C ARG A 14 5.91 -6.51 -21.42
N ALA A 15 5.03 -5.56 -21.76
CA ALA A 15 5.36 -4.42 -22.62
C ALA A 15 4.52 -3.18 -22.26
N ASP A 16 5.02 -2.00 -22.63
CA ASP A 16 4.29 -0.75 -22.43
C ASP A 16 3.19 -0.50 -23.48
N GLY A 17 3.30 -1.16 -24.63
CA GLY A 17 2.33 -1.11 -25.71
C GLY A 17 2.28 -2.43 -26.46
N SER A 18 1.24 -2.62 -27.30
CA SER A 18 1.07 -3.88 -28.06
C SER A 18 2.31 -4.17 -28.93
N VAL A 19 2.81 -5.40 -28.82
CA VAL A 19 3.97 -5.87 -29.60
C VAL A 19 3.58 -6.31 -31.01
N GLY A 20 2.30 -6.44 -31.30
CA GLY A 20 1.78 -6.83 -32.61
C GLY A 20 1.87 -8.32 -32.93
N SER A 21 1.09 -8.74 -33.92
CA SER A 21 0.94 -10.14 -34.30
C SER A 21 2.22 -10.79 -34.82
N ASP A 22 3.06 -10.03 -35.52
CA ASP A 22 4.30 -10.55 -36.12
C ASP A 22 5.34 -10.92 -35.06
N ILE A 23 5.46 -10.11 -34.00
CA ILE A 23 6.38 -10.41 -32.90
C ILE A 23 5.85 -11.61 -32.10
N ARG A 24 4.55 -11.65 -31.80
CA ARG A 24 3.94 -12.79 -31.12
C ARG A 24 4.15 -14.10 -31.89
N ARG A 25 3.96 -14.08 -33.22
CA ARG A 25 4.18 -15.24 -34.07
C ARG A 25 5.66 -15.68 -34.08
N LYS A 26 6.62 -14.75 -34.14
CA LYS A 26 8.04 -15.07 -34.03
C LYS A 26 8.34 -15.75 -32.69
N ILE A 27 7.88 -15.20 -31.58
CA ILE A 27 8.08 -15.79 -30.23
C ILE A 27 7.47 -17.19 -30.16
N SER A 28 6.23 -17.35 -30.62
CA SER A 28 5.56 -18.66 -30.73
C SER A 28 6.43 -19.68 -31.44
N THR A 29 6.97 -19.32 -32.62
CA THR A 29 7.83 -20.21 -33.42
C THR A 29 9.14 -20.51 -32.71
N PHE A 30 9.85 -19.50 -32.20
CA PHE A 30 11.15 -19.69 -31.54
C PHE A 30 11.05 -20.44 -30.21
N CYS A 31 9.96 -20.26 -29.47
CA CYS A 31 9.76 -20.90 -28.17
C CYS A 31 8.99 -22.22 -28.28
N ASN A 32 8.57 -22.62 -29.48
CA ASN A 32 7.77 -23.82 -29.71
C ASN A 32 6.48 -23.87 -28.84
N VAL A 33 5.79 -22.74 -28.76
CA VAL A 33 4.47 -22.63 -28.09
C VAL A 33 3.43 -22.25 -29.13
N LYS A 34 2.16 -22.58 -28.88
CA LYS A 34 1.07 -22.20 -29.77
C LYS A 34 0.90 -20.66 -29.79
N PRO A 35 0.51 -20.04 -30.94
CA PRO A 35 0.33 -18.60 -31.05
C PRO A 35 -0.63 -18.02 -30.01
N GLU A 36 -1.70 -18.73 -29.68
CA GLU A 36 -2.69 -18.37 -28.66
C GLU A 36 -2.11 -18.39 -27.23
N CYS A 37 -1.02 -19.12 -27.00
CA CYS A 37 -0.32 -19.19 -25.72
C CYS A 37 0.71 -18.07 -25.54
N VAL A 38 0.82 -17.12 -26.48
CA VAL A 38 1.66 -15.93 -26.36
C VAL A 38 0.77 -14.72 -26.04
N ILE A 39 0.69 -14.37 -24.77
CA ILE A 39 -0.24 -13.39 -24.21
C ILE A 39 0.47 -12.07 -23.92
N GLU A 40 -0.10 -10.96 -24.33
CA GLU A 40 0.40 -9.63 -23.96
C GLU A 40 -0.07 -9.25 -22.54
N ASN A 41 0.85 -8.74 -21.73
CA ASN A 41 0.61 -8.08 -20.47
C ASN A 41 1.09 -6.63 -20.57
N LEU A 42 0.19 -5.71 -20.84
CA LEU A 42 0.50 -4.32 -21.12
C LEU A 42 0.51 -3.47 -19.83
N THR A 43 1.23 -2.36 -19.87
CA THR A 43 1.15 -1.34 -18.83
C THR A 43 -0.25 -0.72 -18.83
N MET A 44 -0.92 -0.79 -17.68
CA MET A 44 -2.26 -0.24 -17.49
C MET A 44 -2.20 0.99 -16.57
N PRO A 45 -3.14 1.96 -16.72
CA PRO A 45 -3.22 3.12 -15.83
C PRO A 45 -3.41 2.76 -14.36
N SER A 46 -4.05 1.63 -14.09
CA SER A 46 -4.23 1.06 -12.76
C SER A 46 -3.92 -0.42 -12.78
N LEU A 47 -3.21 -0.90 -11.76
CA LEU A 47 -2.90 -2.33 -11.59
C LEU A 47 -4.18 -3.18 -11.56
N TYR A 48 -5.28 -2.64 -11.04
CA TYR A 48 -6.58 -3.31 -10.97
C TYR A 48 -7.23 -3.55 -12.34
N GLN A 49 -6.75 -2.91 -13.42
CA GLN A 49 -7.19 -3.19 -14.79
C GLN A 49 -6.49 -4.40 -15.41
N CYS A 50 -5.34 -4.83 -14.84
CA CYS A 50 -4.57 -5.94 -15.40
C CYS A 50 -5.36 -7.25 -15.53
N PRO A 51 -6.18 -7.69 -14.55
CA PRO A 51 -6.99 -8.90 -14.71
C PRO A 51 -7.96 -8.82 -15.90
N LEU A 52 -8.59 -7.67 -16.12
CA LEU A 52 -9.51 -7.46 -17.24
C LEU A 52 -8.78 -7.48 -18.58
N MET A 53 -7.59 -6.89 -18.65
CA MET A 53 -6.75 -6.89 -19.84
C MET A 53 -6.26 -8.31 -20.17
N LEU A 54 -5.79 -9.07 -19.17
CA LEU A 54 -5.34 -10.45 -19.34
C LEU A 54 -6.48 -11.38 -19.79
N HIS A 55 -7.67 -11.21 -19.20
CA HIS A 55 -8.88 -11.91 -19.66
C HIS A 55 -9.22 -11.55 -21.12
N THR A 56 -9.22 -10.28 -21.48
CA THR A 56 -9.46 -9.84 -22.85
C THR A 56 -8.45 -10.43 -23.84
N ASN A 57 -7.21 -10.64 -23.39
CA ASN A 57 -6.16 -11.27 -24.20
C ASN A 57 -6.20 -12.81 -24.15
N GLY A 58 -7.19 -13.42 -23.46
CA GLY A 58 -7.47 -14.85 -23.45
C GLY A 58 -6.59 -15.68 -22.52
N LEU A 59 -5.92 -15.08 -21.52
CA LEU A 59 -5.03 -15.81 -20.62
C LEU A 59 -5.75 -16.90 -19.84
N ASP A 60 -6.91 -16.59 -19.25
CA ASP A 60 -7.70 -17.52 -18.46
C ASP A 60 -8.20 -18.69 -19.31
N ASP A 61 -8.72 -18.44 -20.51
CA ASP A 61 -9.15 -19.49 -21.44
C ASP A 61 -7.99 -20.44 -21.80
N VAL A 62 -6.82 -19.88 -22.11
CA VAL A 62 -5.63 -20.67 -22.44
C VAL A 62 -5.16 -21.47 -21.23
N VAL A 63 -5.16 -20.91 -20.02
CA VAL A 63 -4.79 -21.63 -18.79
C VAL A 63 -5.74 -22.79 -18.54
N VAL A 64 -7.05 -22.54 -18.60
CA VAL A 64 -8.09 -23.59 -18.43
C VAL A 64 -7.88 -24.73 -19.43
N GLN A 65 -7.62 -24.39 -20.71
CA GLN A 65 -7.38 -25.36 -21.75
C GLN A 65 -6.09 -26.17 -21.52
N GLN A 66 -4.97 -25.51 -21.17
CA GLN A 66 -3.69 -26.19 -20.95
C GLN A 66 -3.70 -27.09 -19.72
N LEU A 67 -4.45 -26.74 -18.69
CA LEU A 67 -4.62 -27.53 -17.47
C LEU A 67 -5.75 -28.55 -17.56
N HIS A 68 -6.47 -28.60 -18.69
CA HIS A 68 -7.62 -29.49 -18.90
C HIS A 68 -8.68 -29.36 -17.80
N LEU A 69 -8.95 -28.13 -17.37
CA LEU A 69 -9.95 -27.86 -16.32
C LEU A 69 -11.36 -27.82 -16.93
N ASP A 70 -12.31 -28.44 -16.23
CA ASP A 70 -13.74 -28.34 -16.54
C ASP A 70 -14.38 -27.33 -15.58
N VAL A 71 -14.32 -26.07 -15.95
CA VAL A 71 -14.83 -24.95 -15.16
C VAL A 71 -15.66 -24.00 -16.03
N PRO A 72 -16.66 -23.32 -15.46
CA PRO A 72 -17.40 -22.31 -16.21
C PRO A 72 -16.51 -21.13 -16.61
N PRO A 73 -16.90 -20.35 -17.64
CA PRO A 73 -16.21 -19.10 -17.98
C PRO A 73 -16.10 -18.15 -16.78
N ALA A 74 -15.02 -17.38 -16.72
CA ALA A 74 -14.79 -16.43 -15.64
C ALA A 74 -15.86 -15.33 -15.62
N ASP A 75 -16.50 -15.12 -14.47
CA ASP A 75 -17.38 -13.96 -14.25
C ASP A 75 -16.58 -12.83 -13.58
N LEU A 76 -16.30 -11.78 -14.34
CA LEU A 76 -15.56 -10.59 -13.89
C LEU A 76 -16.49 -9.39 -13.61
N THR A 77 -17.79 -9.62 -13.41
CA THR A 77 -18.78 -8.54 -13.23
C THR A 77 -18.43 -7.67 -12.02
N GLU A 78 -18.16 -8.28 -10.86
CA GLU A 78 -17.79 -7.56 -9.64
C GLU A 78 -16.45 -6.82 -9.81
N TRP A 79 -15.47 -7.46 -10.45
CA TRP A 79 -14.18 -6.84 -10.71
C TRP A 79 -14.27 -5.63 -11.65
N LYS A 80 -15.12 -5.69 -12.66
CA LYS A 80 -15.42 -4.53 -13.54
C LYS A 80 -16.03 -3.37 -12.75
N GLN A 81 -16.89 -3.66 -11.76
CA GLN A 81 -17.45 -2.62 -10.88
C GLN A 81 -16.38 -1.95 -10.03
N VAL A 82 -15.42 -2.73 -9.46
CA VAL A 82 -14.28 -2.18 -8.71
C VAL A 82 -13.46 -1.23 -9.60
N VAL A 83 -13.09 -1.69 -10.81
CA VAL A 83 -12.32 -0.87 -11.76
C VAL A 83 -13.08 0.39 -12.17
N SER A 84 -14.39 0.30 -12.36
CA SER A 84 -15.24 1.47 -12.65
C SER A 84 -15.23 2.47 -11.50
N ARG A 85 -15.39 2.02 -10.25
CA ARG A 85 -15.32 2.89 -9.06
C ARG A 85 -13.96 3.60 -8.96
N ILE A 86 -12.87 2.90 -9.23
CA ILE A 86 -11.52 3.49 -9.23
C ILE A 86 -11.43 4.63 -10.26
N ALA A 87 -12.03 4.48 -11.42
CA ALA A 87 -11.96 5.44 -12.51
C ALA A 87 -12.86 6.68 -12.28
N THR A 88 -13.91 6.57 -11.49
CA THR A 88 -14.97 7.60 -11.36
C THR A 88 -14.93 8.37 -10.03
N ARG A 89 -13.89 8.18 -9.21
CA ARG A 89 -13.76 8.89 -7.92
C ARG A 89 -13.82 10.40 -8.10
N SER A 90 -14.63 11.06 -7.26
CA SER A 90 -14.95 12.47 -7.40
C SER A 90 -14.36 13.37 -6.30
N LYS A 91 -13.95 12.79 -5.18
CA LYS A 91 -13.38 13.49 -4.03
C LYS A 91 -11.86 13.24 -3.93
N THR A 92 -11.18 14.13 -3.23
CA THR A 92 -9.76 13.95 -2.84
C THR A 92 -9.66 13.93 -1.33
N CYS A 93 -8.75 13.10 -0.79
CA CYS A 93 -8.46 13.02 0.63
C CYS A 93 -6.94 12.92 0.80
N THR A 94 -6.34 13.82 1.55
CA THR A 94 -4.89 13.83 1.82
C THR A 94 -4.61 13.21 3.18
N ILE A 95 -3.87 12.11 3.22
CA ILE A 95 -3.48 11.42 4.44
C ILE A 95 -1.97 11.56 4.64
N ALA A 96 -1.56 12.15 5.76
CA ALA A 96 -0.16 12.15 6.16
C ALA A 96 0.23 10.78 6.76
N LEU A 97 1.22 10.14 6.17
CA LEU A 97 1.85 8.94 6.72
C LEU A 97 3.15 9.35 7.41
N VAL A 98 3.13 9.29 8.76
CA VAL A 98 4.26 9.71 9.60
C VAL A 98 5.06 8.48 10.02
N GLY A 99 6.22 8.29 9.44
CA GLY A 99 6.99 7.05 9.64
C GLY A 99 8.50 7.25 9.69
N LYS A 100 9.19 6.13 9.93
CA LYS A 100 10.66 6.05 10.00
C LYS A 100 11.31 5.68 8.65
N TYR A 101 10.52 5.13 7.71
CA TYR A 101 11.01 4.52 6.48
C TYR A 101 10.36 5.15 5.25
N VAL A 102 9.93 6.41 5.35
CA VAL A 102 9.16 7.10 4.29
C VAL A 102 9.97 7.34 3.01
N LYS A 103 11.30 7.26 3.07
CA LYS A 103 12.16 7.32 1.87
C LYS A 103 12.10 6.04 1.02
N LEU A 104 11.64 4.93 1.61
CA LEU A 104 11.41 3.66 0.94
C LEU A 104 9.92 3.32 1.03
N HIS A 105 9.13 3.82 0.09
CA HIS A 105 7.67 3.68 0.10
C HIS A 105 7.21 2.22 0.20
N ASP A 106 7.96 1.28 -0.36
CA ASP A 106 7.67 -0.16 -0.30
C ASP A 106 7.61 -0.71 1.13
N ALA A 107 8.29 -0.06 2.09
CA ALA A 107 8.20 -0.44 3.50
C ALA A 107 6.77 -0.31 4.07
N TYR A 108 5.97 0.56 3.46
CA TYR A 108 4.58 0.82 3.85
C TYR A 108 3.56 0.42 2.78
N LEU A 109 3.95 -0.45 1.84
CA LEU A 109 3.10 -0.84 0.71
C LEU A 109 1.70 -1.30 1.16
N SER A 110 1.61 -2.15 2.17
CA SER A 110 0.32 -2.64 2.67
C SER A 110 -0.55 -1.54 3.27
N VAL A 111 0.04 -0.56 3.95
CA VAL A 111 -0.68 0.59 4.51
C VAL A 111 -1.18 1.49 3.38
N MET A 112 -0.32 1.77 2.41
CA MET A 112 -0.64 2.56 1.23
C MET A 112 -1.80 1.93 0.43
N GLU A 113 -1.71 0.65 0.11
CA GLU A 113 -2.77 -0.07 -0.61
C GLU A 113 -4.09 -0.11 0.19
N SER A 114 -4.01 -0.28 1.52
CA SER A 114 -5.21 -0.23 2.38
C SER A 114 -5.90 1.13 2.33
N LEU A 115 -5.13 2.22 2.29
CA LEU A 115 -5.67 3.59 2.14
C LEU A 115 -6.31 3.77 0.76
N TYR A 116 -5.71 3.25 -0.31
CA TYR A 116 -6.30 3.30 -1.65
C TYR A 116 -7.60 2.49 -1.71
N HIS A 117 -7.64 1.28 -1.12
CA HIS A 117 -8.87 0.47 -1.05
C HIS A 117 -9.98 1.20 -0.31
N ALA A 118 -9.66 1.83 0.83
CA ALA A 118 -10.62 2.68 1.55
C ALA A 118 -11.13 3.83 0.67
N GLY A 119 -10.24 4.44 -0.10
CA GLY A 119 -10.59 5.48 -1.06
C GLY A 119 -11.56 4.99 -2.15
N PHE A 120 -11.37 3.76 -2.65
CA PHE A 120 -12.27 3.17 -3.67
C PHE A 120 -13.72 3.03 -3.16
N GLU A 121 -13.88 2.64 -1.90
CA GLU A 121 -15.19 2.48 -1.27
C GLU A 121 -15.84 3.82 -0.88
N ASN A 122 -15.03 4.85 -0.59
CA ASN A 122 -15.51 6.15 -0.12
C ASN A 122 -15.54 7.23 -1.21
N ASP A 123 -15.49 6.85 -2.48
CA ASP A 123 -15.48 7.77 -3.63
C ASP A 123 -14.37 8.83 -3.51
N SER A 124 -13.19 8.44 -3.01
CA SER A 124 -12.09 9.35 -2.73
C SER A 124 -10.80 8.91 -3.40
N GLN A 125 -10.13 9.82 -4.06
CA GLN A 125 -8.74 9.68 -4.46
C GLN A 125 -7.87 10.02 -3.26
N VAL A 126 -7.19 9.02 -2.71
CA VAL A 126 -6.30 9.24 -1.58
C VAL A 126 -4.93 9.69 -2.07
N GLU A 127 -4.47 10.82 -1.54
CA GLU A 127 -3.12 11.34 -1.71
C GLU A 127 -2.34 11.10 -0.43
N ILE A 128 -1.18 10.45 -0.53
CA ILE A 128 -0.35 10.15 0.64
C ILE A 128 0.77 11.18 0.73
N ARG A 129 0.75 11.96 1.83
CA ARG A 129 1.84 12.85 2.20
C ARG A 129 2.81 12.10 3.09
N TRP A 130 3.99 11.83 2.56
CA TRP A 130 5.06 11.14 3.27
C TRP A 130 5.78 12.10 4.20
N VAL A 131 5.79 11.81 5.50
CA VAL A 131 6.39 12.67 6.53
C VAL A 131 7.41 11.86 7.33
N GLU A 132 8.69 12.25 7.25
CA GLU A 132 9.74 11.67 8.09
C GLU A 132 9.51 12.11 9.55
N SER A 133 9.40 11.15 10.45
CA SER A 133 9.08 11.46 11.85
C SER A 133 10.19 12.27 12.54
N GLU A 134 11.44 12.13 12.10
CA GLU A 134 12.58 12.88 12.66
C GLU A 134 12.52 14.38 12.32
N ASP A 135 11.79 14.77 11.26
CA ASP A 135 11.65 16.18 10.87
C ASP A 135 10.61 16.92 11.75
N LEU A 136 9.80 16.19 12.51
CA LEU A 136 8.76 16.75 13.40
C LEU A 136 9.36 17.10 14.78
N THR A 137 10.17 18.13 14.83
CA THR A 137 10.91 18.52 16.04
C THR A 137 10.06 19.27 17.06
N ASP A 138 8.99 19.93 16.61
CA ASP A 138 8.07 20.70 17.44
C ASP A 138 6.69 20.89 16.76
N GLN A 139 5.77 21.57 17.43
CA GLN A 139 4.41 21.83 16.92
C GLN A 139 4.40 22.80 15.72
N ALA A 140 5.43 23.63 15.53
CA ALA A 140 5.53 24.49 14.36
C ALA A 140 5.87 23.66 13.11
N ALA A 141 6.81 22.73 13.22
CA ALA A 141 7.13 21.76 12.17
C ALA A 141 5.92 20.88 11.83
N CYS A 142 5.15 20.43 12.84
CA CYS A 142 3.92 19.69 12.64
C CYS A 142 2.89 20.51 11.86
N LYS A 143 2.69 21.78 12.21
CA LYS A 143 1.75 22.66 11.53
C LYS A 143 2.10 22.86 10.05
N GLU A 144 3.38 22.96 9.73
CA GLU A 144 3.83 23.06 8.34
C GLU A 144 3.62 21.72 7.59
N ALA A 145 4.05 20.60 8.19
CA ALA A 145 3.95 19.28 7.58
C ALA A 145 2.51 18.83 7.35
N PHE A 146 1.58 19.22 8.24
CA PHE A 146 0.17 18.80 8.21
C PHE A 146 -0.79 19.88 7.70
N ALA A 147 -0.29 20.94 7.07
CA ALA A 147 -1.15 21.90 6.38
C ALA A 147 -2.01 21.17 5.33
N ASP A 148 -3.32 21.41 5.36
CA ASP A 148 -4.29 20.84 4.42
C ASP A 148 -4.33 19.29 4.39
N VAL A 149 -4.08 18.63 5.52
CA VAL A 149 -4.17 17.18 5.70
C VAL A 149 -5.52 16.82 6.32
N ASP A 150 -6.21 15.86 5.72
CA ASP A 150 -7.52 15.39 6.20
C ASP A 150 -7.39 14.33 7.31
N GLY A 151 -6.24 13.65 7.40
CA GLY A 151 -5.98 12.65 8.41
C GLY A 151 -4.50 12.30 8.53
N ILE A 152 -4.13 11.74 9.67
CA ILE A 152 -2.77 11.30 9.98
C ILE A 152 -2.77 9.82 10.30
N ILE A 153 -1.83 9.06 9.74
CA ILE A 153 -1.58 7.67 10.10
C ILE A 153 -0.15 7.52 10.59
N VAL A 154 0.01 6.89 11.75
CA VAL A 154 1.31 6.53 12.32
C VAL A 154 1.45 5.00 12.23
N PRO A 155 2.24 4.47 11.30
CA PRO A 155 2.36 3.04 11.07
C PRO A 155 3.22 2.34 12.14
N GLY A 156 3.37 1.04 12.00
CA GLY A 156 4.29 0.22 12.78
C GLY A 156 5.75 0.54 12.50
N GLY A 157 6.61 0.17 13.42
CA GLY A 157 8.07 0.31 13.32
C GLY A 157 8.77 -0.25 14.56
N PHE A 158 10.09 -0.35 14.50
CA PHE A 158 10.93 -0.87 15.59
C PHE A 158 12.01 0.15 15.98
N GLY A 159 12.48 0.05 17.23
CA GLY A 159 13.52 0.91 17.78
C GLY A 159 13.04 2.32 18.11
N ASP A 160 13.93 3.12 18.66
CA ASP A 160 13.68 4.42 19.28
C ASP A 160 13.77 5.63 18.32
N ARG A 161 14.29 5.43 17.11
CA ARG A 161 14.43 6.48 16.10
C ARG A 161 13.09 7.12 15.75
N GLY A 162 12.99 8.45 15.78
CA GLY A 162 11.80 9.20 15.35
C GLY A 162 10.58 9.11 16.27
N ILE A 163 10.69 8.51 17.46
CA ILE A 163 9.58 8.35 18.43
C ILE A 163 9.02 9.68 18.86
N GLU A 164 9.88 10.65 19.22
CA GLU A 164 9.44 11.95 19.70
C GLU A 164 8.67 12.72 18.60
N GLY A 165 9.10 12.63 17.35
CA GLY A 165 8.36 13.25 16.24
C GLY A 165 6.99 12.59 16.00
N MET A 166 6.88 11.27 16.18
CA MET A 166 5.57 10.60 16.14
C MET A 166 4.65 11.06 17.29
N ILE A 167 5.22 11.29 18.48
CA ILE A 167 4.48 11.85 19.63
C ILE A 167 4.01 13.27 19.31
N GLN A 168 4.88 14.11 18.70
CA GLN A 168 4.51 15.46 18.24
C GLN A 168 3.37 15.41 17.22
N ALA A 169 3.39 14.46 16.27
CA ALA A 169 2.31 14.27 15.30
C ALA A 169 0.99 13.89 15.97
N ALA A 170 1.02 12.96 16.93
CA ALA A 170 -0.16 12.54 17.69
C ALA A 170 -0.74 13.69 18.53
N GLN A 171 0.12 14.50 19.17
CA GLN A 171 -0.27 15.70 19.89
C GLN A 171 -0.94 16.72 18.96
N TYR A 172 -0.32 17.01 17.82
CA TYR A 172 -0.89 17.92 16.84
C TYR A 172 -2.29 17.46 16.40
N ALA A 173 -2.43 16.17 16.06
CA ALA A 173 -3.70 15.60 15.65
C ALA A 173 -4.79 15.79 16.70
N ARG A 174 -4.50 15.49 17.97
CA ARG A 174 -5.43 15.63 19.07
C ARG A 174 -5.83 17.09 19.31
N GLU A 175 -4.86 18.01 19.36
CA GLU A 175 -5.10 19.41 19.66
C GLU A 175 -5.83 20.14 18.52
N ASN A 176 -5.56 19.77 17.27
CA ASN A 176 -6.18 20.37 16.09
C ASN A 176 -7.40 19.58 15.57
N ARG A 177 -7.79 18.48 16.24
CA ARG A 177 -8.92 17.63 15.88
C ARG A 177 -8.80 17.02 14.47
N VAL A 178 -7.57 16.72 14.07
CA VAL A 178 -7.30 15.96 12.85
C VAL A 178 -7.48 14.48 13.15
N PRO A 179 -8.26 13.71 12.36
CA PRO A 179 -8.36 12.26 12.52
C PRO A 179 -6.98 11.63 12.51
N CYS A 180 -6.69 10.77 13.51
CA CYS A 180 -5.40 10.11 13.63
C CYS A 180 -5.56 8.63 13.93
N PHE A 181 -4.82 7.79 13.23
CA PHE A 181 -4.84 6.35 13.41
C PHE A 181 -3.42 5.80 13.62
N GLY A 182 -3.23 5.11 14.74
CA GLY A 182 -1.97 4.45 15.08
C GLY A 182 -2.02 2.94 14.87
N ILE A 183 -1.05 2.38 14.15
CA ILE A 183 -0.93 0.94 13.92
C ILE A 183 0.28 0.44 14.71
N CYS A 184 0.12 -0.60 15.56
CA CYS A 184 1.20 -1.23 16.33
C CYS A 184 1.99 -0.18 17.13
N LEU A 185 3.19 0.20 16.73
CA LEU A 185 3.96 1.29 17.33
C LEU A 185 3.15 2.59 17.40
N GLY A 186 2.45 2.94 16.33
CA GLY A 186 1.62 4.16 16.29
C GLY A 186 0.54 4.17 17.36
N MET A 187 -0.10 3.04 17.66
CA MET A 187 -1.05 2.92 18.78
C MET A 187 -0.34 3.18 20.11
N GLN A 188 0.86 2.61 20.31
CA GLN A 188 1.66 2.83 21.53
C GLN A 188 2.03 4.32 21.68
N ILE A 189 2.42 4.97 20.60
CA ILE A 189 2.73 6.42 20.55
C ILE A 189 1.55 7.25 20.99
N MET A 190 0.33 6.94 20.55
CA MET A 190 -0.88 7.67 20.96
C MET A 190 -1.15 7.52 22.46
N VAL A 191 -0.91 6.34 23.05
CA VAL A 191 -1.03 6.10 24.49
C VAL A 191 0.02 6.92 25.26
N ILE A 192 1.27 6.91 24.80
CA ILE A 192 2.38 7.68 25.41
C ILE A 192 2.07 9.18 25.33
N GLU A 193 1.65 9.67 24.18
CA GLU A 193 1.27 11.08 23.99
C GLU A 193 0.19 11.51 25.00
N PHE A 194 -0.88 10.71 25.09
CA PHE A 194 -1.99 11.01 26.00
C PHE A 194 -1.52 11.01 27.47
N ALA A 195 -0.71 10.05 27.85
CA ALA A 195 -0.15 9.98 29.19
C ALA A 195 0.73 11.22 29.52
N ARG A 196 1.56 11.65 28.58
CA ARG A 196 2.45 12.82 28.77
C ARG A 196 1.69 14.14 28.83
N ASN A 197 0.79 14.37 27.86
CA ASN A 197 0.24 15.69 27.59
C ASN A 197 -1.16 15.91 28.15
N VAL A 198 -1.88 14.84 28.46
CA VAL A 198 -3.23 14.92 29.06
C VAL A 198 -3.21 14.53 30.55
N LEU A 199 -2.57 13.39 30.89
CA LEU A 199 -2.51 12.91 32.28
C LEU A 199 -1.36 13.52 33.10
N GLY A 200 -0.38 14.17 32.46
CA GLY A 200 0.72 14.87 33.10
C GLY A 200 1.92 14.02 33.50
N TYR A 201 1.98 12.75 33.09
CA TYR A 201 3.15 11.88 33.29
C TYR A 201 4.25 12.21 32.27
N LYS A 202 5.02 13.27 32.52
CA LYS A 202 5.97 13.87 31.56
C LYS A 202 7.02 12.90 31.01
N ASP A 203 7.36 11.87 31.78
CA ASP A 203 8.31 10.81 31.46
C ASP A 203 7.64 9.52 30.97
N ALA A 204 6.32 9.52 30.73
CA ALA A 204 5.61 8.33 30.23
C ALA A 204 6.25 7.80 28.94
N ASN A 205 6.49 6.49 28.91
CA ASN A 205 7.17 5.85 27.79
C ASN A 205 6.77 4.36 27.65
N SER A 206 7.41 3.67 26.74
CA SER A 206 7.39 2.22 26.62
C SER A 206 8.63 1.62 27.28
N SER A 207 8.47 0.46 27.93
CA SER A 207 9.61 -0.31 28.44
C SER A 207 10.55 -0.81 27.32
N GLU A 208 10.11 -0.79 26.06
CA GLU A 208 10.97 -1.06 24.90
C GLU A 208 12.05 0.02 24.72
N PHE A 209 11.70 1.29 24.97
CA PHE A 209 12.62 2.42 24.77
C PHE A 209 13.29 2.86 26.07
N THR A 210 12.62 2.71 27.21
CA THR A 210 13.11 3.09 28.52
C THR A 210 12.80 1.99 29.53
N PRO A 211 13.61 0.91 29.58
CA PRO A 211 13.29 -0.28 30.42
C PRO A 211 13.05 0.07 31.89
N ASP A 212 13.83 0.98 32.45
CA ASP A 212 13.76 1.40 33.87
C ASP A 212 12.93 2.68 34.07
N GLY A 213 12.08 3.06 33.12
CA GLY A 213 11.24 4.26 33.20
C GLY A 213 10.23 4.17 34.35
N ALA A 214 10.07 5.27 35.13
CA ALA A 214 9.16 5.31 36.25
C ALA A 214 7.68 5.21 35.82
N HIS A 215 7.34 5.71 34.62
CA HIS A 215 6.00 5.68 34.08
C HIS A 215 5.97 4.98 32.71
N ASN A 216 6.31 3.68 32.68
CA ASN A 216 6.11 2.88 31.48
C ASN A 216 4.63 2.50 31.33
N VAL A 217 3.93 3.23 30.43
CA VAL A 217 2.50 3.01 30.12
C VAL A 217 2.29 1.89 29.09
N ILE A 218 3.38 1.49 28.43
CA ILE A 218 3.45 0.32 27.58
C ILE A 218 4.55 -0.58 28.14
N SER A 219 4.21 -1.81 28.54
CA SER A 219 5.15 -2.77 29.11
C SER A 219 4.72 -4.20 28.80
N LEU A 220 5.67 -5.12 28.95
CA LEU A 220 5.34 -6.55 28.94
C LEU A 220 4.41 -6.88 30.11
N MET A 221 3.46 -7.74 29.87
CA MET A 221 2.63 -8.30 30.96
C MET A 221 3.51 -9.18 31.85
N PRO A 222 3.29 -9.14 33.18
CA PRO A 222 4.01 -9.98 34.12
C PRO A 222 3.79 -11.48 33.86
#